data_1352379a2fe533f16aa241e25895bcfd
#
_entry.id   1352379a2fe533f16aa241e25895bcfd
#
_cell.length_a   1.000
_cell.length_b   1.000
_cell.length_c   1.000
_cell.angle_alpha   90.00
_cell.angle_beta   90.00
_cell.angle_gamma   90.00
#
_symmetry.space_group_name_H-M   'P 1'
#
loop_
_entity.id
_entity.type
_entity.pdbx_description
1 polymer ?
#
loop_
_entity_poly.entity_id
_entity_poly.type
_entity_poly.pdbx_seq_one_letter_code
_entity_poly.pdbx_strand_id
1 'polypeptide(L)'
;MNAIFNAISMEEFKRISIVEIAHTAWNILKIVHEGIKAVKINKLQQLTSTFESIRMSNDESFDEFYAKLNDIVNSTFNLVEVYDQSNIVRKILRYLSKDFRTKVTAITESKDVDSIPADELVGSLQSYESDLPKNYKSKSITYMSYEIDFVVWQPCELGFLRIHLDF
;
A
#
# COMPACT_ATOMS: atom_id res chain seq x y z
N MET A 1 24.33 26.54 -30.91
CA MET A 1 24.81 26.18 -29.56
C MET A 1 24.25 27.09 -28.49
N ASN A 2 24.43 28.39 -28.54
CA ASN A 2 23.99 29.32 -27.46
C ASN A 2 22.50 29.24 -27.14
N ALA A 3 21.61 29.03 -28.11
CA ALA A 3 20.19 28.89 -27.88
C ALA A 3 19.82 27.65 -27.08
N ILE A 4 20.54 26.54 -27.28
CA ILE A 4 20.36 25.30 -26.52
C ILE A 4 20.80 25.50 -25.06
N PHE A 5 21.97 26.10 -24.85
CA PHE A 5 22.53 26.30 -23.53
C PHE A 5 21.69 27.23 -22.63
N ASN A 6 20.98 28.19 -23.24
CA ASN A 6 20.09 29.09 -22.49
C ASN A 6 18.72 28.47 -22.09
N ALA A 7 18.37 27.34 -22.73
CA ALA A 7 17.07 26.72 -22.55
C ALA A 7 17.07 25.46 -21.68
N ILE A 8 18.23 25.04 -21.18
CA ILE A 8 18.39 23.77 -20.43
C ILE A 8 18.80 23.99 -18.99
N SER A 9 18.55 22.99 -18.13
CA SER A 9 18.99 23.00 -16.75
C SER A 9 20.52 22.81 -16.62
N MET A 10 21.09 23.18 -15.46
CA MET A 10 22.51 23.00 -15.18
C MET A 10 22.96 21.53 -15.27
N GLU A 11 22.10 20.59 -14.93
CA GLU A 11 22.39 19.16 -15.03
C GLU A 11 22.46 18.68 -16.49
N GLU A 12 21.55 19.15 -17.32
CA GLU A 12 21.54 18.86 -18.74
C GLU A 12 22.74 19.53 -19.44
N PHE A 13 23.06 20.76 -19.04
CA PHE A 13 24.26 21.45 -19.52
C PHE A 13 25.54 20.63 -19.25
N LYS A 14 25.74 20.09 -18.08
CA LYS A 14 26.88 19.25 -17.73
C LYS A 14 27.03 18.03 -18.66
N ARG A 15 25.93 17.47 -19.11
CA ARG A 15 25.92 16.30 -19.99
C ARG A 15 26.38 16.60 -21.42
N ILE A 16 26.13 17.83 -21.91
CA ILE A 16 26.44 18.24 -23.28
C ILE A 16 27.60 19.24 -23.36
N SER A 17 28.17 19.68 -22.25
CA SER A 17 29.22 20.71 -22.20
C SER A 17 30.49 20.33 -22.93
N ILE A 18 30.73 19.04 -23.14
CA ILE A 18 31.92 18.50 -23.83
C ILE A 18 31.66 18.37 -25.34
N VAL A 19 30.40 18.56 -25.79
CA VAL A 19 30.00 18.31 -27.18
C VAL A 19 30.10 19.57 -28.00
N GLU A 20 30.94 19.54 -29.06
CA GLU A 20 31.18 20.69 -29.92
C GLU A 20 30.11 20.86 -31.02
N ILE A 21 29.42 19.77 -31.39
CA ILE A 21 28.46 19.78 -32.52
C ILE A 21 27.03 19.88 -31.97
N ALA A 22 26.31 20.94 -32.35
CA ALA A 22 24.95 21.21 -31.88
C ALA A 22 23.96 20.05 -32.13
N HIS A 23 24.05 19.36 -33.25
CA HIS A 23 23.22 18.21 -33.58
C HIS A 23 23.45 17.03 -32.62
N THR A 24 24.69 16.78 -32.25
CA THR A 24 25.04 15.72 -31.29
C THR A 24 24.53 16.06 -29.89
N ALA A 25 24.69 17.31 -29.44
CA ALA A 25 24.13 17.79 -28.19
C ALA A 25 22.60 17.62 -28.14
N TRP A 26 21.93 17.99 -29.22
CA TRP A 26 20.47 17.81 -29.35
C TRP A 26 20.04 16.35 -29.26
N ASN A 27 20.74 15.44 -29.93
CA ASN A 27 20.44 14.02 -29.90
C ASN A 27 20.62 13.42 -28.49
N ILE A 28 21.67 13.85 -27.75
CA ILE A 28 21.87 13.41 -26.35
C ILE A 28 20.71 13.86 -25.50
N LEU A 29 20.30 15.13 -25.55
CA LEU A 29 19.17 15.65 -24.82
C LEU A 29 17.87 14.91 -25.16
N LYS A 30 17.63 14.68 -26.45
CA LYS A 30 16.46 13.94 -26.92
C LYS A 30 16.38 12.54 -26.32
N ILE A 31 17.47 11.76 -26.35
CA ILE A 31 17.54 10.40 -25.79
C ILE A 31 17.30 10.44 -24.28
N VAL A 32 17.87 11.41 -23.57
CA VAL A 32 17.67 11.55 -22.11
C VAL A 32 16.21 11.85 -21.79
N HIS A 33 15.59 12.78 -22.52
CA HIS A 33 14.18 13.13 -22.30
C HIS A 33 13.21 12.01 -22.67
N GLU A 34 13.46 11.29 -23.75
CA GLU A 34 12.67 10.12 -24.15
C GLU A 34 12.81 8.99 -23.13
N GLY A 35 14.01 8.75 -22.60
CA GLY A 35 14.25 7.76 -21.54
C GLY A 35 13.53 8.10 -20.25
N ILE A 36 13.59 9.36 -19.82
CA ILE A 36 12.87 9.84 -18.63
C ILE A 36 11.35 9.68 -18.82
N LYS A 37 10.84 10.02 -20.00
CA LYS A 37 9.42 9.86 -20.33
C LYS A 37 8.97 8.39 -20.28
N ALA A 38 9.76 7.49 -20.88
CA ALA A 38 9.47 6.06 -20.85
C ALA A 38 9.44 5.50 -19.41
N VAL A 39 10.40 5.89 -18.58
CA VAL A 39 10.43 5.50 -17.16
C VAL A 39 9.20 6.00 -16.41
N LYS A 40 8.78 7.26 -16.64
CA LYS A 40 7.56 7.81 -16.04
C LYS A 40 6.31 7.04 -16.47
N ILE A 41 6.17 6.74 -17.75
CA ILE A 41 5.04 5.97 -18.28
C ILE A 41 4.99 4.57 -17.65
N ASN A 42 6.10 3.86 -17.59
CA ASN A 42 6.17 2.54 -16.98
C ASN A 42 5.81 2.59 -15.48
N LYS A 43 6.32 3.59 -14.76
CA LYS A 43 5.98 3.78 -13.34
C LYS A 43 4.49 4.06 -13.15
N LEU A 44 3.92 4.88 -14.01
CA LEU A 44 2.50 5.20 -13.99
C LEU A 44 1.64 3.96 -14.25
N GLN A 45 1.96 3.17 -15.28
CA GLN A 45 1.27 1.90 -15.55
C GLN A 45 1.33 0.94 -14.37
N GLN A 46 2.48 0.85 -13.70
CA GLN A 46 2.64 0.04 -12.50
C GLN A 46 1.74 0.53 -11.36
N LEU A 47 1.70 1.85 -11.09
CA LEU A 47 0.85 2.44 -10.07
C LEU A 47 -0.63 2.24 -10.39
N THR A 48 -1.05 2.41 -11.63
CA THR A 48 -2.43 2.16 -12.07
C THR A 48 -2.82 0.70 -11.85
N SER A 49 -1.97 -0.25 -12.24
CA SER A 49 -2.20 -1.67 -12.00
C SER A 49 -2.30 -1.99 -10.50
N THR A 50 -1.46 -1.37 -9.68
CA THR A 50 -1.50 -1.51 -8.22
C THR A 50 -2.79 -0.93 -7.65
N PHE A 51 -3.21 0.26 -8.13
CA PHE A 51 -4.47 0.89 -7.75
C PHE A 51 -5.67 0.01 -8.12
N GLU A 52 -5.67 -0.61 -9.29
CA GLU A 52 -6.75 -1.50 -9.73
C GLU A 52 -6.83 -2.78 -8.89
N SER A 53 -5.69 -3.32 -8.49
CA SER A 53 -5.60 -4.59 -7.76
C SER A 53 -5.76 -4.47 -6.24
N ILE A 54 -5.57 -3.26 -5.67
CA ILE A 54 -5.62 -3.07 -4.21
C ILE A 54 -7.00 -3.42 -3.66
N ARG A 55 -7.01 -4.21 -2.57
CA ARG A 55 -8.21 -4.63 -1.84
C ARG A 55 -7.88 -4.71 -0.36
N MET A 56 -8.86 -4.42 0.47
CA MET A 56 -8.77 -4.63 1.90
C MET A 56 -8.79 -6.12 2.23
N SER A 57 -7.80 -6.57 2.98
CA SER A 57 -7.78 -7.95 3.52
C SER A 57 -8.73 -8.08 4.70
N ASN A 58 -9.14 -9.34 5.01
CA ASN A 58 -10.00 -9.57 6.18
C ASN A 58 -9.29 -9.32 7.53
N ASP A 59 -7.95 -9.39 7.52
CA ASP A 59 -7.13 -9.22 8.72
C ASP A 59 -6.51 -7.83 8.84
N GLU A 60 -6.84 -6.96 7.91
CA GLU A 60 -6.33 -5.59 7.79
C GLU A 60 -7.33 -4.61 8.41
N SER A 61 -6.82 -3.56 9.07
CA SER A 61 -7.64 -2.43 9.50
C SER A 61 -7.96 -1.51 8.33
N PHE A 62 -9.02 -0.72 8.48
CA PHE A 62 -9.36 0.30 7.49
C PHE A 62 -8.24 1.33 7.31
N ASP A 63 -7.59 1.72 8.41
CA ASP A 63 -6.48 2.69 8.36
C ASP A 63 -5.28 2.15 7.58
N GLU A 64 -4.92 0.86 7.74
CA GLU A 64 -3.85 0.23 6.97
C GLU A 64 -4.19 0.15 5.48
N PHE A 65 -5.43 -0.20 5.14
CA PHE A 65 -5.90 -0.21 3.76
C PHE A 65 -5.89 1.20 3.14
N TYR A 66 -6.42 2.19 3.88
CA TYR A 66 -6.47 3.58 3.40
C TYR A 66 -5.07 4.18 3.23
N ALA A 67 -4.14 3.89 4.13
CA ALA A 67 -2.75 4.33 4.01
C ALA A 67 -2.10 3.81 2.71
N LYS A 68 -2.26 2.52 2.39
CA LYS A 68 -1.77 1.95 1.12
C LYS A 68 -2.40 2.61 -0.11
N LEU A 69 -3.70 2.86 -0.07
CA LEU A 69 -4.41 3.53 -1.15
C LEU A 69 -3.88 4.96 -1.35
N ASN A 70 -3.70 5.68 -0.26
CA ASN A 70 -3.22 7.07 -0.27
C ASN A 70 -1.77 7.17 -0.77
N ASP A 71 -0.91 6.21 -0.42
CA ASP A 71 0.46 6.14 -0.95
C ASP A 71 0.49 5.99 -2.47
N ILE A 72 -0.41 5.19 -3.04
CA ILE A 72 -0.54 5.04 -4.49
C ILE A 72 -1.01 6.35 -5.12
N VAL A 73 -2.05 6.98 -4.57
CA VAL A 73 -2.61 8.24 -5.06
C VAL A 73 -1.55 9.35 -5.02
N ASN A 74 -0.82 9.49 -3.93
CA ASN A 74 0.26 10.47 -3.79
C ASN A 74 1.43 10.20 -4.76
N SER A 75 1.78 8.93 -4.95
CA SER A 75 2.82 8.55 -5.91
C SER A 75 2.43 8.88 -7.35
N THR A 76 1.15 8.73 -7.69
CA THR A 76 0.61 9.06 -9.01
C THR A 76 0.55 10.57 -9.22
N PHE A 77 0.12 11.31 -8.20
CA PHE A 77 0.13 12.78 -8.21
C PHE A 77 1.53 13.34 -8.51
N ASN A 78 2.59 12.79 -7.92
CA ASN A 78 3.98 13.18 -8.18
C ASN A 78 4.42 12.92 -9.63
N LEU A 79 3.71 12.08 -10.38
CA LEU A 79 3.95 11.82 -11.80
C LEU A 79 3.04 12.66 -12.72
N VAL A 80 2.31 13.65 -12.15
CA VAL A 80 1.41 14.58 -12.86
C VAL A 80 0.11 13.91 -13.35
N GLU A 81 -0.27 12.79 -12.78
CA GLU A 81 -1.60 12.21 -12.99
C GLU A 81 -2.40 12.25 -11.69
N VAL A 82 -3.62 12.75 -11.77
CA VAL A 82 -4.48 12.97 -10.61
C VAL A 82 -5.70 12.06 -10.73
N TYR A 83 -5.93 11.22 -9.72
CA TYR A 83 -7.18 10.51 -9.59
C TYR A 83 -8.28 11.47 -9.16
N ASP A 84 -9.42 11.39 -9.83
CA ASP A 84 -10.61 12.12 -9.41
C ASP A 84 -11.11 11.58 -8.07
N GLN A 85 -11.64 12.47 -7.24
CA GLN A 85 -12.11 12.14 -5.89
C GLN A 85 -13.21 11.07 -5.91
N SER A 86 -14.11 11.13 -6.88
CA SER A 86 -15.15 10.12 -7.06
C SER A 86 -14.58 8.73 -7.34
N ASN A 87 -13.48 8.63 -8.06
CA ASN A 87 -12.80 7.36 -8.32
C ASN A 87 -12.20 6.76 -7.06
N ILE A 88 -11.64 7.60 -6.18
CA ILE A 88 -11.10 7.17 -4.88
C ILE A 88 -12.23 6.66 -3.98
N VAL A 89 -13.34 7.42 -3.87
CA VAL A 89 -14.52 7.05 -3.10
C VAL A 89 -15.10 5.72 -3.58
N ARG A 90 -15.31 5.56 -4.89
CA ARG A 90 -15.81 4.30 -5.48
C ARG A 90 -14.85 3.14 -5.24
N LYS A 91 -13.54 3.41 -5.28
CA LYS A 91 -12.52 2.40 -4.99
C LYS A 91 -12.61 1.94 -3.55
N ILE A 92 -12.70 2.85 -2.59
CA ILE A 92 -12.86 2.52 -1.17
C ILE A 92 -14.10 1.64 -0.98
N LEU A 93 -15.28 2.13 -1.37
CA LEU A 93 -16.55 1.42 -1.14
C LEU A 93 -16.60 0.03 -1.78
N ARG A 94 -15.97 -0.15 -2.94
CA ARG A 94 -16.00 -1.44 -3.67
C ARG A 94 -15.09 -2.50 -3.07
N TYR A 95 -13.99 -2.10 -2.44
CA TYR A 95 -12.92 -3.04 -2.05
C TYR A 95 -12.68 -3.18 -0.56
N LEU A 96 -13.64 -2.68 0.26
CA LEU A 96 -13.68 -2.94 1.70
C LEU A 96 -13.92 -4.42 2.00
N SER A 97 -13.50 -4.85 3.21
CA SER A 97 -13.76 -6.19 3.71
C SER A 97 -15.26 -6.45 3.92
N LYS A 98 -15.61 -7.70 4.12
CA LYS A 98 -17.02 -8.12 4.32
C LYS A 98 -17.67 -7.48 5.53
N ASP A 99 -16.90 -7.11 6.54
CA ASP A 99 -17.38 -6.52 7.78
C ASP A 99 -18.00 -5.14 7.58
N PHE A 100 -17.57 -4.43 6.53
CA PHE A 100 -18.10 -3.12 6.14
C PHE A 100 -19.34 -3.16 5.24
N ARG A 101 -19.78 -4.35 4.82
CA ARG A 101 -20.88 -4.49 3.83
C ARG A 101 -22.14 -3.72 4.21
N THR A 102 -22.58 -3.83 5.47
CA THR A 102 -23.77 -3.13 5.97
C THR A 102 -23.63 -1.61 5.86
N LYS A 103 -22.46 -1.10 6.23
CA LYS A 103 -22.16 0.34 6.15
C LYS A 103 -22.11 0.83 4.70
N VAL A 104 -21.47 0.06 3.82
CA VAL A 104 -21.40 0.37 2.38
C VAL A 104 -22.81 0.44 1.78
N THR A 105 -23.68 -0.55 2.05
CA THR A 105 -25.07 -0.53 1.58
C THR A 105 -25.81 0.71 2.07
N ALA A 106 -25.72 1.04 3.36
CA ALA A 106 -26.37 2.24 3.91
C ALA A 106 -25.90 3.53 3.25
N ILE A 107 -24.60 3.64 2.95
CA ILE A 107 -24.03 4.83 2.27
C ILE A 107 -24.55 4.90 0.82
N THR A 108 -24.51 3.79 0.07
CA THR A 108 -24.90 3.77 -1.35
C THR A 108 -26.40 3.98 -1.56
N GLU A 109 -27.23 3.61 -0.58
CA GLU A 109 -28.67 3.85 -0.62
C GLU A 109 -29.07 5.26 -0.20
N SER A 110 -28.29 5.90 0.68
CA SER A 110 -28.64 7.19 1.27
C SER A 110 -28.06 8.41 0.56
N LYS A 111 -26.97 8.25 -0.19
CA LYS A 111 -26.21 9.33 -0.82
C LYS A 111 -25.78 8.97 -2.24
N ASP A 112 -25.68 10.02 -3.07
CA ASP A 112 -24.99 9.88 -4.35
C ASP A 112 -23.47 9.74 -4.09
N VAL A 113 -22.93 8.59 -4.46
CA VAL A 113 -21.51 8.24 -4.23
C VAL A 113 -20.55 9.26 -4.85
N ASP A 114 -20.95 9.91 -5.95
CA ASP A 114 -20.14 10.88 -6.64
C ASP A 114 -20.06 12.25 -5.93
N SER A 115 -21.00 12.51 -5.03
CA SER A 115 -21.07 13.73 -4.26
C SER A 115 -20.42 13.65 -2.87
N ILE A 116 -19.96 12.46 -2.45
CA ILE A 116 -19.41 12.25 -1.11
C ILE A 116 -17.96 12.75 -1.06
N PRO A 117 -17.61 13.68 -0.15
CA PRO A 117 -16.21 14.03 0.10
C PRO A 117 -15.44 12.82 0.64
N ALA A 118 -14.22 12.58 0.12
CA ALA A 118 -13.43 11.43 0.56
C ALA A 118 -13.15 11.47 2.06
N ASP A 119 -12.87 12.63 2.63
CA ASP A 119 -12.58 12.79 4.06
C ASP A 119 -13.79 12.45 4.94
N GLU A 120 -15.00 12.83 4.52
CA GLU A 120 -16.25 12.47 5.21
C GLU A 120 -16.45 10.96 5.20
N LEU A 121 -16.22 10.32 4.05
CA LEU A 121 -16.31 8.87 3.92
C LEU A 121 -15.31 8.17 4.85
N VAL A 122 -14.05 8.59 4.82
CA VAL A 122 -12.98 8.03 5.65
C VAL A 122 -13.33 8.11 7.13
N GLY A 123 -13.70 9.29 7.65
CA GLY A 123 -14.10 9.46 9.04
C GLY A 123 -15.31 8.59 9.43
N SER A 124 -16.30 8.45 8.53
CA SER A 124 -17.47 7.59 8.74
C SER A 124 -17.12 6.09 8.79
N LEU A 125 -16.14 5.64 8.00
CA LEU A 125 -15.69 4.25 7.99
C LEU A 125 -14.81 3.93 9.20
N GLN A 126 -13.92 4.83 9.62
CA GLN A 126 -13.13 4.70 10.84
C GLN A 126 -14.02 4.60 12.10
N SER A 127 -15.03 5.47 12.20
CA SER A 127 -16.01 5.40 13.28
C SER A 127 -16.75 4.07 13.28
N TYR A 128 -17.21 3.61 12.11
CA TYR A 128 -17.89 2.33 11.99
C TYR A 128 -17.00 1.15 12.38
N GLU A 129 -15.72 1.15 11.99
CA GLU A 129 -14.77 0.09 12.38
C GLU A 129 -14.60 0.01 13.90
N SER A 130 -14.59 1.17 14.57
CA SER A 130 -14.47 1.24 16.02
C SER A 130 -15.67 0.62 16.74
N ASP A 131 -16.85 0.67 16.13
CA ASP A 131 -18.10 0.11 16.65
C ASP A 131 -18.29 -1.38 16.32
N LEU A 132 -17.49 -1.91 15.37
CA LEU A 132 -17.54 -3.34 15.06
C LEU A 132 -17.12 -4.17 16.26
N PRO A 133 -17.86 -5.26 16.57
CA PRO A 133 -17.42 -6.19 17.60
C PRO A 133 -16.02 -6.66 17.23
N LYS A 134 -15.05 -6.34 18.08
CA LYS A 134 -13.69 -6.84 17.95
C LYS A 134 -13.76 -8.36 18.10
N ASN A 135 -14.10 -9.05 17.05
CA ASN A 135 -13.72 -10.43 16.94
C ASN A 135 -12.21 -10.40 17.11
N TYR A 136 -11.76 -10.95 18.24
CA TYR A 136 -10.35 -11.24 18.45
C TYR A 136 -9.91 -12.08 17.26
N LYS A 137 -9.51 -11.43 16.18
CA LYS A 137 -8.63 -12.01 15.19
C LYS A 137 -7.32 -12.18 15.94
N SER A 138 -7.28 -13.25 16.75
CA SER A 138 -6.02 -13.76 17.22
C SER A 138 -5.18 -13.91 15.96
N LYS A 139 -4.16 -13.03 15.78
CA LYS A 139 -2.97 -13.50 15.13
C LYS A 139 -2.80 -14.88 15.71
N SER A 140 -2.96 -15.92 14.91
CA SER A 140 -2.66 -17.27 15.36
C SER A 140 -1.19 -17.22 15.73
N ILE A 141 -0.96 -16.87 16.99
CA ILE A 141 0.25 -17.27 17.65
C ILE A 141 0.10 -18.77 17.56
N THR A 142 0.82 -19.37 16.63
CA THR A 142 1.07 -20.79 16.65
C THR A 142 1.73 -21.02 17.99
N TYR A 143 0.90 -21.30 19.00
CA TYR A 143 1.41 -21.93 20.19
C TYR A 143 1.93 -23.27 19.68
N MET A 144 3.24 -23.33 19.52
CA MET A 144 3.90 -24.62 19.58
C MET A 144 3.38 -25.21 20.89
N SER A 145 2.48 -26.15 20.77
CA SER A 145 2.06 -27.01 21.87
C SER A 145 3.32 -27.73 22.31
N TYR A 146 4.02 -27.16 23.26
CA TYR A 146 4.86 -27.98 24.11
C TYR A 146 3.84 -28.80 24.89
N GLU A 147 3.67 -30.04 24.50
CA GLU A 147 3.11 -31.07 25.36
C GLU A 147 3.99 -31.07 26.61
N ILE A 148 3.54 -30.34 27.62
CA ILE A 148 4.07 -30.51 28.96
C ILE A 148 3.41 -31.80 29.43
N ASP A 149 4.13 -32.89 29.24
CA ASP A 149 3.82 -34.14 29.92
C ASP A 149 3.74 -33.81 31.42
N PHE A 150 2.51 -33.83 31.94
CA PHE A 150 2.25 -33.75 33.34
C PHE A 150 2.83 -35.02 33.98
N VAL A 151 4.06 -34.94 34.44
CA VAL A 151 4.64 -35.95 35.32
C VAL A 151 3.85 -35.88 36.60
N VAL A 152 2.90 -36.81 36.75
CA VAL A 152 2.18 -37.06 38.00
C VAL A 152 3.23 -37.54 39.03
N TRP A 153 3.53 -36.69 39.95
CA TRP A 153 4.34 -37.05 41.11
C TRP A 153 3.51 -38.02 41.97
N GLN A 154 3.83 -39.30 41.86
CA GLN A 154 3.50 -40.25 42.91
C GLN A 154 4.65 -40.30 43.92
N PRO A 155 4.38 -40.10 45.19
CA PRO A 155 5.42 -40.28 46.20
C PRO A 155 5.68 -41.79 46.35
N CYS A 156 6.76 -42.26 45.77
CA CYS A 156 7.32 -43.57 46.15
C CYS A 156 8.19 -43.39 47.39
N GLU A 157 7.77 -43.94 48.47
CA GLU A 157 8.67 -44.24 49.58
C GLU A 157 9.78 -45.17 49.09
N LEU A 158 11.00 -44.72 49.22
CA LEU A 158 12.30 -45.37 49.08
C LEU A 158 13.16 -44.74 47.97
N GLY A 159 14.03 -43.90 48.41
CA GLY A 159 15.03 -43.17 47.68
C GLY A 159 15.82 -43.91 46.63
N PHE A 160 15.59 -43.54 45.37
CA PHE A 160 16.62 -43.52 44.33
C PHE A 160 16.07 -42.75 43.13
N LEU A 161 16.66 -41.61 42.87
CA LEU A 161 16.46 -40.83 41.66
C LEU A 161 17.05 -41.59 40.47
N ARG A 162 16.19 -41.99 39.54
CA ARG A 162 16.65 -42.45 38.22
C ARG A 162 16.17 -41.48 37.16
N ILE A 163 17.04 -40.62 36.71
CA ILE A 163 16.80 -39.75 35.54
C ILE A 163 16.99 -40.63 34.30
N HIS A 164 15.94 -40.84 33.54
CA HIS A 164 16.03 -41.41 32.19
C HIS A 164 15.85 -40.23 31.21
N LEU A 165 16.93 -39.88 30.56
CA LEU A 165 16.96 -39.03 29.37
C LEU A 165 16.96 -40.00 28.19
N ASP A 166 15.89 -40.09 27.44
CA ASP A 166 15.90 -40.68 26.10
C ASP A 166 15.81 -39.56 25.08
N PHE A 167 16.73 -39.62 24.11
CA PHE A 167 16.95 -38.70 22.99
C PHE A 167 15.88 -38.85 21.91
#